data_589e463ec62372f1a80c442237ed5252
#
_entry.id   589e463ec62372f1a80c442237ed5252
#
_cell.length_a   1.000
_cell.length_b   1.000
_cell.length_c   1.000
_cell.angle_alpha   90.00
_cell.angle_beta   90.00
_cell.angle_gamma   90.00
#
_symmetry.space_group_name_H-M   'P 1'
#
loop_
_entity.id
_entity.type
_entity.pdbx_description
1 polymer ?
#
loop_
_entity_poly.entity_id
_entity_poly.type
_entity_poly.pdbx_seq_one_letter_code
_entity_poly.pdbx_strand_id
1 'polypeptide(L)'
;MKNLSAIIIGGTGQYGILMSQLLLRKNYKVYITTRFNKKRINLKKKFTKINFLKLNIYNKNEIKKILVKLRPDLVFYFAGQSSPQLSFQKRKETFKSNYEGCKNVLEVIFKNNLDIKFLNATSSEMYGRINGKINLSSPKNPLNPYGEAKKKSFNLVKEYRRKYKMKNYNAILFNTESFLRKKNFLIPKICLAAINAFRSNKKTNL
;
A
#
# COMPACT_ATOMS: atom_id res chain seq x y z
N MET A 1 5.16 13.70 -26.64
CA MET A 1 4.72 13.80 -25.23
C MET A 1 5.55 12.85 -24.38
N LYS A 2 6.05 13.28 -23.22
CA LYS A 2 6.81 12.40 -22.29
C LYS A 2 5.89 11.28 -21.78
N ASN A 3 6.26 10.02 -22.02
CA ASN A 3 5.55 8.88 -21.43
C ASN A 3 5.74 8.87 -19.92
N LEU A 4 4.73 9.27 -19.16
CA LEU A 4 4.74 9.26 -17.71
C LEU A 4 4.89 7.83 -17.17
N SER A 5 5.62 7.67 -16.09
CA SER A 5 5.87 6.36 -15.48
C SER A 5 5.55 6.32 -13.99
N ALA A 6 5.13 5.16 -13.53
CA ALA A 6 4.77 4.94 -12.13
C ALA A 6 5.34 3.64 -11.58
N ILE A 7 5.85 3.69 -10.35
CA ILE A 7 6.24 2.50 -9.58
C ILE A 7 5.23 2.29 -8.45
N ILE A 8 4.73 1.06 -8.33
CA ILE A 8 3.82 0.66 -7.25
C ILE A 8 4.54 -0.35 -6.36
N ILE A 9 4.96 0.11 -5.19
CA ILE A 9 5.62 -0.73 -4.18
C ILE A 9 4.54 -1.47 -3.40
N GLY A 10 4.59 -2.82 -3.43
CA GLY A 10 3.48 -3.67 -2.97
C GLY A 10 2.41 -3.89 -4.04
N GLY A 11 2.79 -3.82 -5.31
CA GLY A 11 1.92 -3.87 -6.47
C GLY A 11 1.12 -5.17 -6.67
N THR A 12 1.46 -6.24 -5.94
CA THR A 12 0.72 -7.52 -5.99
C THR A 12 -0.46 -7.61 -5.00
N GLY A 13 -0.68 -6.57 -4.22
CA GLY A 13 -1.85 -6.43 -3.33
C GLY A 13 -3.07 -5.86 -4.06
N GLN A 14 -4.22 -5.84 -3.38
CA GLN A 14 -5.49 -5.33 -3.90
C GLN A 14 -5.32 -3.92 -4.51
N TYR A 15 -4.86 -2.96 -3.72
CA TYR A 15 -4.63 -1.59 -4.20
C TYR A 15 -3.62 -1.51 -5.33
N GLY A 16 -2.56 -2.33 -5.25
CA GLY A 16 -1.52 -2.34 -6.27
C GLY A 16 -2.02 -2.76 -7.63
N ILE A 17 -2.84 -3.81 -7.70
CA ILE A 17 -3.43 -4.31 -8.94
C ILE A 17 -4.43 -3.29 -9.50
N LEU A 18 -5.36 -2.78 -8.68
CA LEU A 18 -6.36 -1.81 -9.11
C LEU A 18 -5.71 -0.50 -9.60
N MET A 19 -4.71 0.00 -8.88
CA MET A 19 -3.97 1.20 -9.28
C MET A 19 -3.19 0.95 -10.59
N SER A 20 -2.61 -0.23 -10.77
CA SER A 20 -1.92 -0.59 -12.02
C SER A 20 -2.86 -0.53 -13.22
N GLN A 21 -4.06 -1.08 -13.08
CA GLN A 21 -5.07 -1.04 -14.14
C GLN A 21 -5.52 0.39 -14.47
N LEU A 22 -5.73 1.21 -13.42
CA LEU A 22 -6.11 2.62 -13.60
C LEU A 22 -5.01 3.40 -14.34
N LEU A 23 -3.75 3.22 -13.94
CA LEU A 23 -2.61 3.92 -14.55
C LEU A 23 -2.36 3.48 -15.99
N LEU A 24 -2.54 2.19 -16.30
CA LEU A 24 -2.47 1.70 -17.68
C LEU A 24 -3.53 2.33 -18.58
N ARG A 25 -4.77 2.49 -18.08
CA ARG A 25 -5.85 3.21 -18.82
C ARG A 25 -5.51 4.68 -19.04
N LYS A 26 -4.67 5.28 -18.20
CA LYS A 26 -4.18 6.65 -18.32
C LYS A 26 -2.83 6.74 -19.07
N ASN A 27 -2.46 5.69 -19.79
CA ASN A 27 -1.25 5.60 -20.61
C ASN A 27 0.07 5.77 -19.85
N TYR A 28 0.10 5.42 -18.55
CA TYR A 28 1.35 5.37 -17.82
C TYR A 28 2.13 4.09 -18.12
N LYS A 29 3.46 4.18 -18.17
CA LYS A 29 4.34 3.03 -18.07
C LYS A 29 4.37 2.55 -16.62
N VAL A 30 3.79 1.37 -16.35
CA VAL A 30 3.58 0.88 -14.99
C VAL A 30 4.61 -0.18 -14.62
N TYR A 31 5.24 0.03 -13.47
CA TYR A 31 6.11 -0.93 -12.80
C TYR A 31 5.50 -1.32 -11.45
N ILE A 32 5.42 -2.61 -11.15
CA ILE A 32 5.05 -3.08 -9.81
C ILE A 32 6.18 -3.85 -9.18
N THR A 33 6.31 -3.71 -7.85
CA THR A 33 7.34 -4.44 -7.12
C THR A 33 6.76 -5.53 -6.24
N THR A 34 7.50 -6.63 -6.12
CA THR A 34 7.20 -7.73 -5.22
C THR A 34 8.48 -8.39 -4.72
N ARG A 35 8.44 -8.95 -3.50
CA ARG A 35 9.51 -9.80 -2.95
C ARG A 35 9.45 -11.24 -3.48
N PHE A 36 8.27 -11.72 -3.88
CA PHE A 36 7.99 -13.13 -4.16
C PHE A 36 7.95 -13.44 -5.65
N ASN A 37 8.86 -14.29 -6.11
CA ASN A 37 8.94 -14.70 -7.51
C ASN A 37 7.66 -15.44 -7.98
N LYS A 38 7.09 -16.36 -7.18
CA LYS A 38 5.88 -17.11 -7.55
C LYS A 38 4.69 -16.20 -7.87
N LYS A 39 4.42 -15.19 -7.02
CA LYS A 39 3.37 -14.18 -7.28
C LYS A 39 3.64 -13.38 -8.55
N ARG A 40 4.90 -13.05 -8.81
CA ARG A 40 5.32 -12.34 -10.02
C ARG A 40 4.98 -13.12 -11.28
N ILE A 41 5.30 -14.42 -11.30
CA ILE A 41 5.07 -15.29 -12.47
C ILE A 41 3.58 -15.37 -12.79
N ASN A 42 2.73 -15.64 -11.79
CA ASN A 42 1.28 -15.78 -11.99
C ASN A 42 0.62 -14.48 -12.46
N LEU A 43 1.02 -13.35 -11.92
CA LEU A 43 0.47 -12.06 -12.32
C LEU A 43 1.00 -11.60 -13.68
N LYS A 44 2.26 -11.91 -14.03
CA LYS A 44 2.83 -11.58 -15.34
C LYS A 44 2.05 -12.25 -16.48
N LYS A 45 1.61 -13.50 -16.28
CA LYS A 45 0.76 -14.21 -17.26
C LYS A 45 -0.59 -13.49 -17.48
N LYS A 46 -1.15 -12.86 -16.41
CA LYS A 46 -2.45 -12.20 -16.45
C LYS A 46 -2.38 -10.73 -16.94
N PHE A 47 -1.26 -10.05 -16.71
CA PHE A 47 -1.10 -8.61 -16.98
C PHE A 47 0.17 -8.35 -17.80
N THR A 48 0.05 -8.50 -19.12
CA THR A 48 1.19 -8.39 -20.07
C THR A 48 1.79 -7.00 -20.17
N LYS A 49 0.99 -5.95 -19.95
CA LYS A 49 1.41 -4.54 -20.03
C LYS A 49 2.06 -4.00 -18.75
N ILE A 50 2.18 -4.82 -17.68
CA ILE A 50 2.79 -4.42 -16.41
C ILE A 50 4.24 -4.92 -16.35
N ASN A 51 5.15 -4.03 -15.97
CA ASN A 51 6.55 -4.39 -15.72
C ASN A 51 6.73 -4.84 -14.28
N PHE A 52 7.26 -6.04 -14.08
CA PHE A 52 7.45 -6.64 -12.76
C PHE A 52 8.91 -6.53 -12.30
N LEU A 53 9.12 -5.91 -11.15
CA LEU A 53 10.43 -5.75 -10.53
C LEU A 53 10.51 -6.51 -9.21
N LYS A 54 11.64 -7.15 -8.95
CA LYS A 54 11.97 -7.67 -7.62
C LYS A 54 12.51 -6.50 -6.79
N LEU A 55 11.99 -6.30 -5.58
CA LEU A 55 12.44 -5.27 -4.66
C LEU A 55 12.30 -5.71 -3.21
N ASN A 56 13.39 -5.63 -2.46
CA ASN A 56 13.39 -5.67 -1.02
C ASN A 56 13.37 -4.23 -0.47
N ILE A 57 12.23 -3.82 0.09
CA ILE A 57 12.05 -2.46 0.67
C ILE A 57 12.93 -2.17 1.88
N TYR A 58 13.64 -3.16 2.41
CA TYR A 58 14.58 -3.00 3.51
C TYR A 58 16.02 -2.79 3.03
N ASN A 59 16.28 -2.95 1.74
CA ASN A 59 17.57 -2.73 1.12
C ASN A 59 17.57 -1.39 0.37
N LYS A 60 18.14 -0.36 0.96
CA LYS A 60 18.22 1.00 0.37
C LYS A 60 18.98 1.01 -0.95
N ASN A 61 19.98 0.15 -1.13
CA ASN A 61 20.73 0.08 -2.38
C ASN A 61 19.88 -0.46 -3.54
N GLU A 62 19.04 -1.48 -3.28
CA GLU A 62 18.07 -1.96 -4.29
C GLU A 62 17.06 -0.87 -4.65
N ILE A 63 16.53 -0.15 -3.65
CA ILE A 63 15.60 0.97 -3.88
C ILE A 63 16.29 2.04 -4.72
N LYS A 64 17.51 2.46 -4.34
CA LYS A 64 18.31 3.46 -5.06
C LYS A 64 18.52 3.04 -6.51
N LYS A 65 19.00 1.81 -6.74
CA LYS A 65 19.25 1.27 -8.08
C LYS A 65 18.03 1.38 -8.99
N ILE A 66 16.84 1.03 -8.47
CA ILE A 66 15.59 1.07 -9.23
C ILE A 66 15.13 2.51 -9.47
N LEU A 67 15.07 3.34 -8.43
CA LEU A 67 14.53 4.70 -8.53
C LEU A 67 15.43 5.62 -9.37
N VAL A 68 16.75 5.52 -9.21
CA VAL A 68 17.70 6.32 -9.99
C VAL A 68 17.72 5.90 -11.47
N LYS A 69 17.65 4.58 -11.75
CA LYS A 69 17.60 4.06 -13.13
C LYS A 69 16.30 4.43 -13.85
N LEU A 70 15.17 4.30 -13.19
CA LEU A 70 13.87 4.48 -13.84
C LEU A 70 13.33 5.91 -13.78
N ARG A 71 13.75 6.71 -12.81
CA ARG A 71 13.29 8.09 -12.56
C ARG A 71 11.77 8.23 -12.76
N PRO A 72 10.95 7.46 -12.03
CA PRO A 72 9.51 7.47 -12.24
C PRO A 72 8.90 8.82 -11.84
N ASP A 73 7.83 9.22 -12.51
CA ASP A 73 7.09 10.44 -12.16
C ASP A 73 6.28 10.23 -10.86
N LEU A 74 5.80 9.00 -10.63
CA LEU A 74 4.98 8.63 -9.47
C LEU A 74 5.53 7.40 -8.75
N VAL A 75 5.52 7.44 -7.41
CA VAL A 75 5.76 6.26 -6.57
C VAL A 75 4.60 6.10 -5.59
N PHE A 76 3.93 4.95 -5.64
CA PHE A 76 2.88 4.55 -4.71
C PHE A 76 3.43 3.53 -3.72
N TYR A 77 3.28 3.80 -2.43
CA TYR A 77 3.69 2.88 -1.37
C TYR A 77 2.49 2.17 -0.76
N PHE A 78 2.19 0.96 -1.25
CA PHE A 78 1.12 0.08 -0.76
C PHE A 78 1.66 -1.16 -0.05
N ALA A 79 2.98 -1.27 0.10
CA ALA A 79 3.59 -2.40 0.81
C ALA A 79 3.30 -2.33 2.30
N GLY A 80 2.98 -3.47 2.89
CA GLY A 80 2.82 -3.61 4.33
C GLY A 80 1.86 -4.74 4.71
N GLN A 81 2.02 -5.21 5.95
CA GLN A 81 1.04 -6.04 6.61
C GLN A 81 -0.20 -5.17 6.87
N SER A 82 -1.40 -5.65 6.55
CA SER A 82 -2.63 -4.84 6.50
C SER A 82 -3.75 -5.30 7.45
N SER A 83 -3.51 -6.29 8.32
CA SER A 83 -4.50 -6.76 9.29
C SER A 83 -4.21 -6.15 10.67
N PRO A 84 -5.14 -5.36 11.24
CA PRO A 84 -5.02 -4.87 12.61
C PRO A 84 -4.84 -6.00 13.62
N GLN A 85 -5.67 -7.05 13.53
CA GLN A 85 -5.61 -8.20 14.43
C GLN A 85 -4.25 -8.91 14.37
N LEU A 86 -3.75 -9.22 13.17
CA LEU A 86 -2.45 -9.89 13.00
C LEU A 86 -1.30 -9.01 13.47
N SER A 87 -1.47 -7.71 13.55
CA SER A 87 -0.42 -6.78 13.98
C SER A 87 0.02 -6.97 15.43
N PHE A 88 -0.86 -7.47 16.29
CA PHE A 88 -0.49 -7.80 17.68
C PHE A 88 0.52 -8.95 17.73
N GLN A 89 0.31 -9.99 16.94
CA GLN A 89 1.21 -11.15 16.88
C GLN A 89 2.49 -10.85 16.09
N LYS A 90 2.40 -9.98 15.07
CA LYS A 90 3.50 -9.66 14.14
C LYS A 90 3.90 -8.19 14.22
N ARG A 91 4.02 -7.65 15.45
CA ARG A 91 4.33 -6.23 15.70
C ARG A 91 5.58 -5.77 14.93
N LYS A 92 6.69 -6.50 15.08
CA LYS A 92 7.97 -6.17 14.43
C LYS A 92 7.85 -6.12 12.89
N GLU A 93 7.22 -7.13 12.29
CA GLU A 93 7.01 -7.18 10.83
C GLU A 93 6.09 -6.03 10.37
N THR A 94 5.06 -5.72 11.16
CA THR A 94 4.11 -4.64 10.89
C THR A 94 4.81 -3.29 10.82
N PHE A 95 5.63 -2.96 11.83
CA PHE A 95 6.41 -1.72 11.84
C PHE A 95 7.44 -1.69 10.72
N LYS A 96 8.18 -2.78 10.54
CA LYS A 96 9.19 -2.89 9.48
C LYS A 96 8.60 -2.65 8.09
N SER A 97 7.43 -3.23 7.79
CA SER A 97 6.83 -3.09 6.47
C SER A 97 6.05 -1.80 6.26
N ASN A 98 5.38 -1.25 7.28
CA ASN A 98 4.54 -0.07 7.13
C ASN A 98 5.27 1.26 7.40
N TYR A 99 6.31 1.24 8.23
CA TYR A 99 7.07 2.44 8.60
C TYR A 99 8.50 2.44 8.03
N GLU A 100 9.33 1.44 8.36
CA GLU A 100 10.75 1.46 7.95
C GLU A 100 10.91 1.38 6.44
N GLY A 101 10.13 0.52 5.78
CA GLY A 101 10.14 0.45 4.31
C GLY A 101 9.73 1.76 3.65
N CYS A 102 8.70 2.44 4.17
CA CYS A 102 8.29 3.77 3.71
C CYS A 102 9.42 4.80 3.92
N LYS A 103 10.04 4.80 5.11
CA LYS A 103 11.18 5.64 5.44
C LYS A 103 12.34 5.44 4.46
N ASN A 104 12.69 4.19 4.16
CA ASN A 104 13.78 3.88 3.24
C ASN A 104 13.53 4.45 1.83
N VAL A 105 12.29 4.35 1.33
CA VAL A 105 11.94 4.92 0.02
C VAL A 105 12.05 6.45 0.03
N LEU A 106 11.49 7.12 1.04
CA LEU A 106 11.57 8.58 1.19
C LEU A 106 13.02 9.07 1.30
N GLU A 107 13.83 8.41 2.11
CA GLU A 107 15.25 8.76 2.26
C GLU A 107 16.03 8.61 0.94
N VAL A 108 15.74 7.57 0.16
CA VAL A 108 16.38 7.39 -1.15
C VAL A 108 15.96 8.49 -2.13
N ILE A 109 14.67 8.83 -2.18
CA ILE A 109 14.17 9.93 -3.03
C ILE A 109 14.88 11.23 -2.65
N PHE A 110 14.90 11.56 -1.36
CA PHE A 110 15.52 12.78 -0.83
C PHE A 110 17.03 12.86 -1.11
N LYS A 111 17.78 11.83 -0.68
CA LYS A 111 19.25 11.81 -0.79
C LYS A 111 19.77 11.81 -2.22
N ASN A 112 18.97 11.43 -3.20
CA ASN A 112 19.36 11.42 -4.61
C ASN A 112 18.67 12.54 -5.42
N ASN A 113 18.06 13.52 -4.77
CA ASN A 113 17.38 14.67 -5.39
C ASN A 113 16.44 14.25 -6.54
N LEU A 114 15.63 13.19 -6.34
CA LEU A 114 14.73 12.69 -7.35
C LEU A 114 13.41 13.48 -7.33
N ASP A 115 13.04 14.07 -8.46
CA ASP A 115 11.76 14.76 -8.63
C ASP A 115 10.62 13.74 -8.83
N ILE A 116 10.21 13.10 -7.75
CA ILE A 116 9.20 12.05 -7.72
C ILE A 116 8.02 12.51 -6.84
N LYS A 117 6.80 12.39 -7.36
CA LYS A 117 5.60 12.49 -6.53
C LYS A 117 5.38 11.17 -5.80
N PHE A 118 5.52 11.19 -4.47
CA PHE A 118 5.39 10.01 -3.62
C PHE A 118 4.05 10.00 -2.90
N LEU A 119 3.31 8.89 -2.99
CA LEU A 119 2.05 8.68 -2.25
C LEU A 119 2.18 7.49 -1.31
N ASN A 120 1.98 7.74 -0.01
CA ASN A 120 1.91 6.73 1.03
C ASN A 120 0.46 6.35 1.35
N ALA A 121 0.13 5.08 1.32
CA ALA A 121 -1.15 4.59 1.81
C ALA A 121 -1.12 4.47 3.34
N THR A 122 -1.82 5.36 4.01
CA THR A 122 -2.08 5.30 5.45
C THR A 122 -3.45 4.65 5.72
N SER A 123 -3.97 4.73 6.93
CA SER A 123 -5.20 4.05 7.30
C SER A 123 -5.98 4.87 8.33
N SER A 124 -7.31 4.75 8.30
CA SER A 124 -8.21 5.24 9.35
C SER A 124 -7.90 4.64 10.73
N GLU A 125 -7.28 3.46 10.79
CA GLU A 125 -6.82 2.82 12.03
C GLU A 125 -5.87 3.70 12.87
N MET A 126 -5.23 4.71 12.27
CA MET A 126 -4.39 5.65 13.01
C MET A 126 -5.19 6.59 13.92
N TYR A 127 -6.49 6.74 13.69
CA TYR A 127 -7.35 7.59 14.54
C TYR A 127 -7.80 6.88 15.81
N GLY A 128 -7.92 5.55 15.81
CA GLY A 128 -8.50 4.78 16.92
C GLY A 128 -10.01 4.96 17.02
N ARG A 129 -10.54 4.97 18.24
CA ARG A 129 -11.96 5.25 18.48
C ARG A 129 -12.22 6.74 18.50
N ILE A 130 -13.14 7.19 17.67
CA ILE A 130 -13.62 8.56 17.62
C ILE A 130 -15.15 8.49 17.54
N ASN A 131 -15.83 9.21 18.44
CA ASN A 131 -17.27 9.40 18.35
C ASN A 131 -17.55 10.53 17.37
N GLY A 132 -18.35 10.26 16.34
CA GLY A 132 -18.73 11.23 15.32
C GLY A 132 -17.84 11.25 14.08
N LYS A 133 -17.79 12.38 13.40
CA LYS A 133 -17.09 12.51 12.11
C LYS A 133 -15.57 12.65 12.28
N ILE A 134 -14.82 11.95 11.47
CA ILE A 134 -13.36 12.06 11.38
C ILE A 134 -12.98 13.07 10.30
N ASN A 135 -12.01 13.94 10.61
CA ASN A 135 -11.40 14.86 9.67
C ASN A 135 -9.85 14.85 9.81
N LEU A 136 -9.15 15.69 9.05
CA LEU A 136 -7.69 15.72 9.07
C LEU A 136 -7.09 16.20 10.39
N SER A 137 -7.81 17.06 11.14
CA SER A 137 -7.38 17.56 12.44
C SER A 137 -7.72 16.62 13.59
N SER A 138 -8.61 15.64 13.38
CA SER A 138 -8.99 14.67 14.42
C SER A 138 -7.76 14.03 15.06
N PRO A 139 -7.78 13.81 16.39
CA PRO A 139 -6.67 13.20 17.13
C PRO A 139 -6.38 11.80 16.59
N LYS A 140 -5.09 11.44 16.59
CA LYS A 140 -4.63 10.14 16.08
C LYS A 140 -4.15 9.28 17.24
N ASN A 141 -5.05 8.45 17.78
CA ASN A 141 -4.85 7.60 18.94
C ASN A 141 -5.07 6.12 18.58
N PRO A 142 -4.13 5.52 17.84
CA PRO A 142 -4.27 4.15 17.34
C PRO A 142 -4.36 3.14 18.49
N LEU A 143 -5.22 2.11 18.32
CA LEU A 143 -5.46 1.07 19.31
C LEU A 143 -4.74 -0.24 19.00
N ASN A 144 -3.98 -0.31 17.92
CA ASN A 144 -3.25 -1.51 17.50
C ASN A 144 -1.92 -1.15 16.84
N PRO A 145 -0.96 -2.08 16.79
CA PRO A 145 0.36 -1.84 16.21
C PRO A 145 0.33 -1.47 14.72
N TYR A 146 -0.69 -1.89 13.98
CA TYR A 146 -0.87 -1.48 12.58
C TYR A 146 -1.19 0.02 12.48
N GLY A 147 -2.18 0.49 13.27
CA GLY A 147 -2.51 1.92 13.35
C GLY A 147 -1.35 2.78 13.81
N GLU A 148 -0.56 2.30 14.80
CA GLU A 148 0.65 2.98 15.25
C GLU A 148 1.69 3.12 14.14
N ALA A 149 1.94 2.05 13.37
CA ALA A 149 2.89 2.07 12.26
C ALA A 149 2.41 3.00 11.13
N LYS A 150 1.09 3.04 10.86
CA LYS A 150 0.47 3.96 9.88
C LYS A 150 0.55 5.42 10.35
N LYS A 151 0.30 5.71 11.65
CA LYS A 151 0.50 7.04 12.23
C LYS A 151 1.96 7.50 12.10
N LYS A 152 2.93 6.63 12.39
CA LYS A 152 4.36 6.96 12.25
C LYS A 152 4.71 7.27 10.78
N SER A 153 4.27 6.46 9.82
CA SER A 153 4.54 6.73 8.40
C SER A 153 3.83 7.99 7.89
N PHE A 154 2.60 8.27 8.36
CA PHE A 154 1.88 9.50 8.07
C PHE A 154 2.67 10.74 8.52
N ASN A 155 3.14 10.75 9.76
CA ASN A 155 3.91 11.87 10.32
C ASN A 155 5.24 12.05 9.58
N LEU A 156 5.94 10.97 9.25
CA LEU A 156 7.18 11.01 8.48
C LEU A 156 6.99 11.67 7.10
N VAL A 157 5.95 11.27 6.35
CA VAL A 157 5.64 11.87 5.05
C VAL A 157 5.30 13.35 5.18
N LYS A 158 4.52 13.72 6.21
CA LYS A 158 4.19 15.12 6.52
C LYS A 158 5.45 15.94 6.85
N GLU A 159 6.37 15.37 7.63
CA GLU A 159 7.66 16.00 7.98
C GLU A 159 8.51 16.26 6.74
N TYR A 160 8.73 15.25 5.90
CA TYR A 160 9.52 15.38 4.67
C TYR A 160 8.93 16.42 3.71
N ARG A 161 7.59 16.46 3.59
CA ARG A 161 6.90 17.48 2.81
C ARG A 161 7.14 18.87 3.34
N ARG A 162 7.01 19.07 4.66
CA ARG A 162 7.16 20.38 5.30
C ARG A 162 8.61 20.86 5.30
N LYS A 163 9.54 20.01 5.77
CA LYS A 163 10.93 20.38 6.01
C LYS A 163 11.74 20.46 4.71
N TYR A 164 11.53 19.51 3.81
CA TYR A 164 12.35 19.37 2.59
C TYR A 164 11.59 19.73 1.31
N LYS A 165 10.37 20.27 1.43
CA LYS A 165 9.53 20.67 0.28
C LYS A 165 9.30 19.56 -0.76
N MET A 166 9.42 18.29 -0.37
CA MET A 166 9.20 17.16 -1.25
C MET A 166 7.74 17.02 -1.67
N LYS A 167 7.49 16.53 -2.88
CA LYS A 167 6.15 16.27 -3.43
C LYS A 167 5.56 14.97 -2.86
N ASN A 168 5.35 14.93 -1.54
CA ASN A 168 4.88 13.75 -0.81
C ASN A 168 3.45 13.90 -0.33
N TYR A 169 2.68 12.83 -0.40
CA TYR A 169 1.25 12.82 -0.07
C TYR A 169 0.92 11.59 0.78
N ASN A 170 -0.08 11.72 1.65
CA ASN A 170 -0.69 10.62 2.37
C ASN A 170 -2.12 10.42 1.87
N ALA A 171 -2.47 9.22 1.45
CA ALA A 171 -3.86 8.80 1.27
C ALA A 171 -4.33 8.09 2.54
N ILE A 172 -5.32 8.66 3.22
CA ILE A 172 -5.94 8.05 4.41
C ILE A 172 -7.05 7.14 3.93
N LEU A 173 -6.75 5.84 3.93
CA LEU A 173 -7.67 4.84 3.42
C LEU A 173 -8.58 4.33 4.55
N PHE A 174 -9.86 4.33 4.30
CA PHE A 174 -10.88 3.65 5.10
C PHE A 174 -11.09 2.24 4.56
N ASN A 175 -12.13 1.53 5.04
CA ASN A 175 -12.43 0.20 4.56
C ASN A 175 -12.73 0.23 3.06
N THR A 176 -12.02 -0.61 2.33
CA THR A 176 -12.15 -0.70 0.87
C THR A 176 -12.29 -2.15 0.47
N GLU A 177 -13.36 -2.44 -0.22
CA GLU A 177 -13.64 -3.78 -0.70
C GLU A 177 -13.49 -3.88 -2.21
N SER A 178 -13.16 -5.07 -2.69
CA SER A 178 -13.13 -5.42 -4.11
C SER A 178 -13.11 -6.94 -4.27
N PHE A 179 -13.30 -7.40 -5.49
CA PHE A 179 -13.15 -8.82 -5.86
C PHE A 179 -11.75 -9.39 -5.61
N LEU A 180 -10.75 -8.54 -5.35
CA LEU A 180 -9.38 -8.93 -4.98
C LEU A 180 -9.18 -9.06 -3.47
N ARG A 181 -10.20 -8.77 -2.67
CA ARG A 181 -10.10 -8.87 -1.21
C ARG A 181 -9.91 -10.33 -0.80
N LYS A 182 -9.01 -10.57 0.14
CA LYS A 182 -8.77 -11.94 0.64
C LYS A 182 -9.99 -12.47 1.38
N LYS A 183 -10.28 -13.77 1.20
CA LYS A 183 -11.45 -14.47 1.77
C LYS A 183 -11.54 -14.44 3.30
N ASN A 184 -10.43 -14.18 4.01
CA ASN A 184 -10.40 -14.10 5.48
C ASN A 184 -10.83 -12.74 6.05
N PHE A 185 -11.20 -11.76 5.21
CA PHE A 185 -11.77 -10.49 5.65
C PHE A 185 -13.30 -10.58 5.75
N LEU A 186 -13.90 -9.66 6.53
CA LEU A 186 -15.31 -9.70 6.91
C LEU A 186 -16.26 -9.78 5.70
N ILE A 187 -16.19 -8.84 4.77
CA ILE A 187 -17.11 -8.78 3.63
C ILE A 187 -17.02 -10.02 2.74
N PRO A 188 -15.86 -10.51 2.32
CA PRO A 188 -15.77 -11.78 1.60
C PRO A 188 -16.30 -12.99 2.39
N LYS A 189 -16.15 -13.01 3.73
CA LYS A 189 -16.77 -14.06 4.56
C LYS A 189 -18.30 -14.00 4.51
N ILE A 190 -18.88 -12.79 4.67
CA ILE A 190 -20.33 -12.60 4.58
C ILE A 190 -20.84 -13.04 3.20
N CYS A 191 -20.20 -12.61 2.11
CA CYS A 191 -20.56 -13.02 0.76
C CYS A 191 -20.52 -14.54 0.57
N LEU A 192 -19.47 -15.20 1.06
CA LEU A 192 -19.33 -16.66 0.96
C LEU A 192 -20.39 -17.37 1.79
N ALA A 193 -20.69 -16.90 3.00
CA ALA A 193 -21.73 -17.46 3.85
C ALA A 193 -23.11 -17.34 3.19
N ALA A 194 -23.44 -16.17 2.64
CA ALA A 194 -24.69 -15.95 1.92
C ALA A 194 -24.83 -16.87 0.70
N ILE A 195 -23.77 -17.04 -0.10
CA ILE A 195 -23.76 -17.95 -1.24
C ILE A 195 -23.98 -19.41 -0.79
N ASN A 196 -23.31 -19.83 0.28
CA ASN A 196 -23.44 -21.18 0.81
C ASN A 196 -24.86 -21.43 1.39
N ALA A 197 -25.42 -20.47 2.13
CA ALA A 197 -26.79 -20.56 2.63
C ALA A 197 -27.80 -20.70 1.49
N PHE A 198 -27.67 -19.88 0.45
CA PHE A 198 -28.54 -19.94 -0.72
C PHE A 198 -28.44 -21.30 -1.44
N ARG A 199 -27.20 -21.83 -1.62
CA ARG A 199 -27.01 -23.12 -2.31
C ARG A 199 -27.41 -24.34 -1.51
N SER A 200 -27.35 -24.29 -0.19
CA SER A 200 -27.64 -25.42 0.70
C SER A 200 -29.01 -25.41 1.32
N ASN A 201 -29.81 -24.34 1.12
CA ASN A 201 -31.06 -24.09 1.83
C ASN A 201 -30.94 -24.16 3.37
N LYS A 202 -29.70 -23.96 3.90
CA LYS A 202 -29.39 -24.02 5.35
C LYS A 202 -28.99 -22.66 5.88
N LYS A 203 -29.37 -22.35 7.11
CA LYS A 203 -28.79 -21.21 7.84
C LYS A 203 -27.31 -21.47 8.06
N THR A 204 -26.46 -20.50 7.71
CA THR A 204 -25.00 -20.55 7.98
C THR A 204 -24.66 -19.53 9.06
N ASN A 205 -23.88 -19.94 10.06
CA ASN A 205 -23.31 -19.03 11.03
C ASN A 205 -22.05 -18.37 10.42
N LEU A 206 -21.88 -17.07 10.68
CA LEU A 206 -20.71 -16.28 10.28
C LEU A 206 -19.54 -16.49 11.21
#